data_7a40180ab3fbf8184451723f21bb9dda
#
_entry.id   7a40180ab3fbf8184451723f21bb9dda
#
_cell.length_a   1.000
_cell.length_b   1.000
_cell.length_c   1.000
_cell.angle_alpha   90.00
_cell.angle_beta   90.00
_cell.angle_gamma   90.00
#
_symmetry.space_group_name_H-M   'P 1'
#
loop_
_entity.id
_entity.type
_entity.pdbx_description
1 polymer ?
#
loop_
_entity_poly.entity_id
_entity_poly.type
_entity_poly.pdbx_seq_one_letter_code
_entity_poly.pdbx_strand_id
1 'polypeptide(L)'
;MKKALVAYFSCSGVTAKLAKELASAVDGNLYEIRPAVPYTSADLNWTDKNSRSSVEMNDRSSRPALADTAANIDEYDTVFVGFPIWWYIAPTIINTFLESYDFSGKTVIPFATSGGSGVGDTDKYLHPSCSEKTNWRPAKRFPNGTQSADLKQWVNELKL
;
A
#
# COMPACT_ATOMS: atom_id res chain seq x y z
N MET A 1 8.27 -22.97 -1.76
CA MET A 1 7.30 -22.00 -1.26
C MET A 1 7.75 -20.59 -1.61
N LYS A 2 6.89 -19.84 -2.21
CA LYS A 2 7.21 -18.47 -2.61
C LYS A 2 7.21 -17.56 -1.39
N LYS A 3 8.22 -16.71 -1.28
CA LYS A 3 8.27 -15.69 -0.23
C LYS A 3 7.33 -14.55 -0.55
N ALA A 4 6.61 -14.06 0.48
CA ALA A 4 5.75 -12.90 0.38
C ALA A 4 6.23 -11.79 1.30
N LEU A 5 6.13 -10.56 0.82
CA LEU A 5 6.37 -9.36 1.62
C LEU A 5 5.05 -8.62 1.76
N VAL A 6 4.77 -8.14 2.97
CA VAL A 6 3.67 -7.21 3.21
C VAL A 6 4.28 -5.85 3.53
N ALA A 7 4.27 -4.96 2.55
CA ALA A 7 4.74 -3.59 2.70
C ALA A 7 3.51 -2.69 2.94
N TYR A 8 3.63 -1.72 3.86
CA TYR A 8 2.50 -0.87 4.19
C TYR A 8 2.92 0.55 4.57
N PHE A 9 2.03 1.49 4.28
CA PHE A 9 2.09 2.86 4.76
C PHE A 9 0.89 3.09 5.67
N SER A 10 1.12 3.58 6.90
CA SER A 10 0.05 3.79 7.88
C SER A 10 0.27 5.09 8.65
N CYS A 11 -0.80 5.84 8.85
CA CYS A 11 -0.76 7.09 9.62
C CYS A 11 -1.48 6.95 10.96
N SER A 12 -2.61 6.23 11.00
CA SER A 12 -3.44 6.08 12.20
C SER A 12 -3.30 4.73 12.90
N GLY A 13 -2.50 3.83 12.33
CA GLY A 13 -2.31 2.49 12.88
C GLY A 13 -3.28 1.44 12.34
N VAL A 14 -4.33 1.83 11.64
CA VAL A 14 -5.33 0.89 11.10
C VAL A 14 -4.71 0.00 10.02
N THR A 15 -4.03 0.60 9.05
CA THR A 15 -3.35 -0.16 7.99
C THR A 15 -2.23 -1.01 8.58
N ALA A 16 -1.48 -0.49 9.55
CA ALA A 16 -0.40 -1.23 10.21
C ALA A 16 -0.91 -2.52 10.86
N LYS A 17 -2.04 -2.44 11.57
CA LYS A 17 -2.65 -3.60 12.22
C LYS A 17 -3.08 -4.64 11.19
N LEU A 18 -3.74 -4.21 10.13
CA LEU A 18 -4.19 -5.11 9.06
C LEU A 18 -3.00 -5.78 8.37
N ALA A 19 -1.93 -5.01 8.11
CA ALA A 19 -0.72 -5.52 7.49
C ALA A 19 -0.05 -6.62 8.32
N LYS A 20 -0.01 -6.45 9.64
CA LYS A 20 0.53 -7.47 10.55
C LYS A 20 -0.28 -8.77 10.49
N GLU A 21 -1.60 -8.65 10.48
CA GLU A 21 -2.48 -9.82 10.39
C GLU A 21 -2.33 -10.51 9.03
N LEU A 22 -2.20 -9.73 7.95
CA LEU A 22 -1.98 -10.29 6.62
C LEU A 22 -0.63 -11.01 6.52
N ALA A 23 0.43 -10.41 7.05
CA ALA A 23 1.75 -11.03 7.05
C ALA A 23 1.72 -12.39 7.78
N SER A 24 0.98 -12.46 8.89
CA SER A 24 0.79 -13.71 9.61
C SER A 24 -0.01 -14.72 8.78
N ALA A 25 -1.05 -14.27 8.07
CA ALA A 25 -1.88 -15.14 7.25
C ALA A 25 -1.15 -15.75 6.05
N VAL A 26 -0.17 -15.05 5.49
CA VAL A 26 0.62 -15.53 4.34
C VAL A 26 1.98 -16.08 4.74
N ASP A 27 2.29 -16.11 6.04
CA ASP A 27 3.60 -16.48 6.58
C ASP A 27 4.71 -15.67 5.88
N GLY A 28 4.48 -14.37 5.76
CA GLY A 28 5.36 -13.44 5.06
C GLY A 28 6.09 -12.49 6.01
N ASN A 29 6.98 -11.71 5.42
CA ASN A 29 7.69 -10.66 6.14
C ASN A 29 6.90 -9.35 6.08
N LEU A 30 7.18 -8.47 7.03
CA LEU A 30 6.51 -7.17 7.15
C LEU A 30 7.53 -6.05 6.94
N TYR A 31 7.16 -5.02 6.18
CA TYR A 31 7.99 -3.86 5.96
C TYR A 31 7.15 -2.58 6.01
N GLU A 32 7.55 -1.64 6.83
CA GLU A 32 6.88 -0.33 6.90
C GLU A 32 7.46 0.63 5.88
N ILE A 33 6.58 1.16 5.01
CA ILE A 33 6.93 2.24 4.08
C ILE A 33 6.89 3.54 4.87
N ARG A 34 8.04 4.08 5.23
CA ARG A 34 8.13 5.29 6.07
C ARG A 34 8.49 6.51 5.23
N PRO A 35 7.76 7.61 5.38
CA PRO A 35 8.17 8.86 4.74
C PRO A 35 9.42 9.42 5.42
N ALA A 36 10.29 10.08 4.65
CA ALA A 36 11.48 10.75 5.19
C ALA A 36 11.09 11.81 6.22
N VAL A 37 9.97 12.50 5.98
CA VAL A 37 9.38 13.46 6.90
C VAL A 37 8.03 12.89 7.37
N PRO A 38 7.89 12.48 8.64
CA PRO A 38 6.63 11.92 9.14
C PRO A 38 5.46 12.89 8.98
N TYR A 39 4.27 12.33 8.77
CA TYR A 39 3.04 13.12 8.69
C TYR A 39 2.57 13.48 10.09
N THR A 40 2.26 14.76 10.30
CA THR A 40 1.64 15.26 11.55
C THR A 40 0.12 15.26 11.42
N SER A 41 -0.58 15.52 12.53
CA SER A 41 -2.04 15.67 12.49
C SER A 41 -2.47 16.79 11.56
N ALA A 42 -1.73 17.90 11.53
CA ALA A 42 -2.00 19.01 10.62
C ALA A 42 -1.79 18.59 9.16
N ASP A 43 -0.75 17.81 8.88
CA ASP A 43 -0.48 17.28 7.53
C ASP A 43 -1.61 16.40 7.01
N LEU A 44 -2.31 15.72 7.90
CA LEU A 44 -3.39 14.76 7.56
C LEU A 44 -4.77 15.39 7.52
N ASN A 45 -4.88 16.70 7.81
CA ASN A 45 -6.16 17.38 7.83
C ASN A 45 -6.71 17.56 6.40
N TRP A 46 -7.52 16.61 5.97
CA TRP A 46 -8.10 16.60 4.62
C TRP A 46 -9.10 17.72 4.37
N THR A 47 -9.57 18.40 5.44
CA THR A 47 -10.49 19.55 5.29
C THR A 47 -9.73 20.84 4.98
N ASP A 48 -8.41 20.87 5.19
CA ASP A 48 -7.56 22.01 4.88
C ASP A 48 -6.92 21.81 3.50
N LYS A 49 -7.25 22.68 2.56
CA LYS A 49 -6.72 22.64 1.18
C LYS A 49 -5.21 22.79 1.11
N ASN A 50 -4.62 23.42 2.12
CA ASN A 50 -3.19 23.68 2.17
C ASN A 50 -2.42 22.66 3.01
N SER A 51 -3.09 21.66 3.58
CA SER A 51 -2.41 20.59 4.31
C SER A 51 -1.51 19.79 3.36
N ARG A 52 -0.47 19.19 3.91
CA ARG A 52 0.47 18.39 3.12
C ARG A 52 -0.23 17.29 2.31
N SER A 53 -1.13 16.53 2.93
CA SER A 53 -1.84 15.46 2.23
C SER A 53 -2.72 16.01 1.11
N SER A 54 -3.41 17.14 1.33
CA SER A 54 -4.24 17.77 0.30
C SER A 54 -3.39 18.22 -0.89
N VAL A 55 -2.26 18.86 -0.63
CA VAL A 55 -1.34 19.33 -1.69
C VAL A 55 -0.80 18.14 -2.48
N GLU A 56 -0.34 17.10 -1.78
CA GLU A 56 0.19 15.90 -2.44
C GLU A 56 -0.85 15.20 -3.31
N MET A 57 -2.08 15.08 -2.82
CA MET A 57 -3.13 14.37 -3.58
C MET A 57 -3.72 15.20 -4.73
N ASN A 58 -3.59 16.52 -4.69
CA ASN A 58 -3.98 17.39 -5.79
C ASN A 58 -2.94 17.43 -6.91
N ASP A 59 -1.74 16.93 -6.66
CA ASP A 59 -0.68 16.82 -7.66
C ASP A 59 -0.26 15.35 -7.78
N ARG A 60 -0.75 14.67 -8.82
CA ARG A 60 -0.48 13.25 -9.05
C ARG A 60 0.99 12.95 -9.32
N SER A 61 1.81 13.95 -9.62
CA SER A 61 3.25 13.80 -9.79
C SER A 61 4.00 13.93 -8.47
N SER A 62 3.32 14.20 -7.36
CA SER A 62 3.96 14.24 -6.03
C SER A 62 4.65 12.93 -5.72
N ARG A 63 5.88 13.01 -5.21
CA ARG A 63 6.65 11.83 -4.81
C ARG A 63 7.31 12.09 -3.45
N PRO A 64 6.54 11.95 -2.34
CA PRO A 64 7.13 12.10 -1.01
C PRO A 64 8.31 11.15 -0.84
N ALA A 65 9.43 11.67 -0.34
CA ALA A 65 10.65 10.87 -0.18
C ALA A 65 10.48 9.81 0.90
N LEU A 66 11.13 8.65 0.71
CA LEU A 66 11.15 7.56 1.67
C LEU A 66 12.28 7.73 2.67
N ALA A 67 12.07 7.27 3.92
CA ALA A 67 13.11 7.27 4.95
C ALA A 67 14.26 6.31 4.62
N ASP A 68 13.96 5.19 3.94
CA ASP A 68 14.96 4.22 3.50
C ASP A 68 14.43 3.46 2.28
N THR A 69 15.31 2.64 1.68
CA THR A 69 15.00 1.78 0.56
C THR A 69 15.44 0.34 0.85
N ALA A 70 15.13 -0.14 2.05
CA ALA A 70 15.62 -1.42 2.57
C ALA A 70 14.60 -2.57 2.50
N ALA A 71 13.62 -2.50 1.60
CA ALA A 71 12.58 -3.52 1.49
C ALA A 71 13.10 -4.86 0.93
N ASN A 72 14.26 -4.89 0.30
CA ASN A 72 14.88 -6.10 -0.26
C ASN A 72 13.93 -6.84 -1.22
N ILE A 73 13.31 -6.11 -2.12
CA ILE A 73 12.28 -6.61 -3.03
C ILE A 73 12.74 -7.84 -3.82
N ASP A 74 14.03 -7.92 -4.15
CA ASP A 74 14.58 -9.03 -4.95
C ASP A 74 14.41 -10.40 -4.27
N GLU A 75 14.22 -10.43 -2.95
CA GLU A 75 14.04 -11.68 -2.20
C GLU A 75 12.61 -12.23 -2.27
N TYR A 76 11.68 -11.51 -2.89
CA TYR A 76 10.25 -11.86 -2.87
C TYR A 76 9.69 -12.06 -4.27
N ASP A 77 8.76 -12.99 -4.39
CA ASP A 77 7.98 -13.21 -5.62
C ASP A 77 6.66 -12.47 -5.57
N THR A 78 6.12 -12.27 -4.38
CA THR A 78 4.82 -11.66 -4.15
C THR A 78 4.97 -10.53 -3.15
N VAL A 79 4.43 -9.37 -3.48
CA VAL A 79 4.47 -8.19 -2.62
C VAL A 79 3.06 -7.64 -2.46
N PHE A 80 2.56 -7.67 -1.23
CA PHE A 80 1.33 -6.97 -0.86
C PHE A 80 1.72 -5.54 -0.49
N VAL A 81 0.96 -4.56 -0.97
CA VAL A 81 1.22 -3.15 -0.69
C VAL A 81 -0.03 -2.55 -0.08
N GLY A 82 0.06 -2.14 1.19
CA GLY A 82 -1.07 -1.63 1.96
C GLY A 82 -1.00 -0.15 2.25
N PHE A 83 -2.15 0.50 2.27
CA PHE A 83 -2.26 1.94 2.48
C PHE A 83 -3.67 2.37 2.89
N PRO A 84 -3.83 3.53 3.54
CA PRO A 84 -5.15 4.12 3.72
C PRO A 84 -5.61 4.78 2.42
N ILE A 85 -6.92 4.75 2.15
CA ILE A 85 -7.47 5.46 1.00
C ILE A 85 -7.48 6.97 1.29
N TRP A 86 -6.85 7.75 0.41
CA TRP A 86 -6.88 9.21 0.42
C TRP A 86 -7.52 9.70 -0.88
N TRP A 87 -8.62 10.47 -0.77
CA TRP A 87 -9.34 10.96 -1.96
C TRP A 87 -9.60 9.84 -2.96
N TYR A 88 -10.14 8.70 -2.48
CA TYR A 88 -10.60 7.55 -3.26
C TYR A 88 -9.50 6.74 -3.95
N ILE A 89 -8.22 7.03 -3.70
CA ILE A 89 -7.09 6.30 -4.29
C ILE A 89 -5.94 6.15 -3.29
N ALA A 90 -4.84 5.52 -3.71
CA ALA A 90 -3.65 5.39 -2.87
C ALA A 90 -2.92 6.72 -2.70
N PRO A 91 -2.33 6.98 -1.53
CA PRO A 91 -1.44 8.13 -1.35
C PRO A 91 -0.24 8.05 -2.31
N THR A 92 0.25 9.21 -2.76
CA THR A 92 1.35 9.25 -3.75
C THR A 92 2.67 8.69 -3.23
N ILE A 93 2.85 8.56 -1.91
CA ILE A 93 4.03 7.87 -1.36
C ILE A 93 4.11 6.40 -1.82
N ILE A 94 2.97 5.78 -2.12
CA ILE A 94 2.94 4.42 -2.65
C ILE A 94 3.56 4.40 -4.05
N ASN A 95 3.30 5.42 -4.87
CA ASN A 95 3.96 5.56 -6.17
C ASN A 95 5.48 5.70 -5.98
N THR A 96 5.93 6.49 -4.99
CA THR A 96 7.35 6.61 -4.66
C THR A 96 7.96 5.24 -4.34
N PHE A 97 7.28 4.45 -3.51
CA PHE A 97 7.73 3.12 -3.13
C PHE A 97 7.84 2.20 -4.36
N LEU A 98 6.80 2.15 -5.18
CA LEU A 98 6.77 1.29 -6.37
C LEU A 98 7.86 1.67 -7.39
N GLU A 99 8.14 2.97 -7.51
CA GLU A 99 9.17 3.46 -8.44
C GLU A 99 10.59 3.31 -7.91
N SER A 100 10.74 3.01 -6.62
CA SER A 100 12.07 2.85 -5.98
C SER A 100 12.68 1.47 -6.18
N TYR A 101 11.91 0.49 -6.68
CA TYR A 101 12.35 -0.90 -6.84
C TYR A 101 11.89 -1.46 -8.18
N ASP A 102 12.48 -2.57 -8.59
CA ASP A 102 12.09 -3.29 -9.80
C ASP A 102 11.13 -4.44 -9.43
N PHE A 103 9.88 -4.32 -9.84
CA PHE A 103 8.84 -5.33 -9.61
C PHE A 103 8.60 -6.23 -10.84
N SER A 104 9.45 -6.17 -11.86
CA SER A 104 9.30 -6.99 -13.06
C SER A 104 9.24 -8.47 -12.71
N GLY A 105 8.26 -9.17 -13.24
CA GLY A 105 8.06 -10.60 -12.98
C GLY A 105 7.47 -10.95 -11.63
N LYS A 106 7.26 -9.97 -10.76
CA LYS A 106 6.69 -10.17 -9.42
C LYS A 106 5.19 -9.92 -9.44
N THR A 107 4.49 -10.56 -8.50
CA THR A 107 3.05 -10.32 -8.29
C THR A 107 2.88 -9.22 -7.25
N VAL A 108 2.17 -8.17 -7.59
CA VAL A 108 1.90 -7.04 -6.69
C VAL A 108 0.40 -6.96 -6.41
N ILE A 109 0.04 -6.91 -5.13
CA ILE A 109 -1.34 -6.99 -4.68
C ILE A 109 -1.62 -5.82 -3.73
N PRO A 110 -2.27 -4.75 -4.21
CA PRO A 110 -2.62 -3.63 -3.34
C PRO A 110 -3.77 -4.00 -2.40
N PHE A 111 -3.69 -3.55 -1.16
CA PHE A 111 -4.80 -3.63 -0.22
C PHE A 111 -4.94 -2.30 0.52
N ALA A 112 -6.16 -1.97 0.90
CA ALA A 112 -6.43 -0.64 1.43
C ALA A 112 -7.36 -0.70 2.62
N THR A 113 -7.23 0.30 3.50
CA THR A 113 -8.14 0.52 4.62
C THR A 113 -8.88 1.84 4.41
N SER A 114 -10.14 1.88 4.79
CA SER A 114 -10.93 3.11 4.79
C SER A 114 -12.17 2.94 5.65
N GLY A 115 -12.73 4.06 6.08
CA GLY A 115 -13.99 4.07 6.83
C GLY A 115 -15.21 3.79 5.98
N GLY A 116 -15.13 3.96 4.67
CA GLY A 116 -16.27 3.74 3.78
C GLY A 116 -15.94 3.80 2.30
N SER A 117 -14.88 4.52 1.90
CA SER A 117 -14.51 4.66 0.49
C SER A 117 -13.96 3.35 -0.06
N GLY A 118 -14.36 3.00 -1.28
CA GLY A 118 -13.75 1.89 -2.03
C GLY A 118 -12.41 2.30 -2.62
N VAL A 119 -11.78 1.38 -3.36
CA VAL A 119 -10.47 1.62 -3.96
C VAL A 119 -10.49 2.55 -5.17
N GLY A 120 -11.66 2.82 -5.74
CA GLY A 120 -11.80 3.72 -6.89
C GLY A 120 -10.84 3.35 -8.02
N ASP A 121 -10.16 4.35 -8.56
CA ASP A 121 -9.19 4.20 -9.66
C ASP A 121 -7.76 3.89 -9.19
N THR A 122 -7.60 3.37 -7.96
CA THR A 122 -6.27 3.09 -7.39
C THR A 122 -5.38 2.30 -8.36
N ASP A 123 -5.89 1.22 -8.94
CA ASP A 123 -5.10 0.39 -9.87
C ASP A 123 -4.60 1.21 -11.05
N LYS A 124 -5.45 2.05 -11.63
CA LYS A 124 -5.10 2.91 -12.76
C LYS A 124 -3.94 3.85 -12.44
N TYR A 125 -3.86 4.35 -11.20
CA TYR A 125 -2.82 5.27 -10.79
C TYR A 125 -1.56 4.59 -10.29
N LEU A 126 -1.63 3.31 -9.89
CA LEU A 126 -0.45 2.57 -9.41
C LEU A 126 0.29 1.83 -10.53
N HIS A 127 -0.42 1.25 -11.48
CA HIS A 127 0.19 0.44 -12.53
C HIS A 127 1.31 1.15 -13.29
N PRO A 128 1.17 2.45 -13.67
CA PRO A 128 2.23 3.15 -14.39
C PRO A 128 3.53 3.31 -13.60
N SER A 129 3.51 3.15 -12.29
CA SER A 129 4.71 3.25 -11.44
C SER A 129 5.60 2.03 -11.50
N CYS A 130 5.15 0.95 -12.13
CA CYS A 130 5.91 -0.29 -12.28
C CYS A 130 6.09 -0.65 -13.75
N SER A 131 7.02 -1.58 -14.01
CA SER A 131 7.24 -2.16 -15.33
C SER A 131 5.99 -2.86 -15.84
N GLU A 132 5.79 -2.89 -17.16
CA GLU A 132 4.74 -3.66 -17.83
C GLU A 132 4.82 -5.15 -17.52
N LYS A 133 5.99 -5.63 -17.10
CA LYS A 133 6.22 -7.04 -16.73
C LYS A 133 5.76 -7.38 -15.31
N THR A 134 5.19 -6.44 -14.59
CA THR A 134 4.64 -6.66 -13.26
C THR A 134 3.29 -7.36 -13.35
N ASN A 135 3.09 -8.38 -12.52
CA ASN A 135 1.83 -9.12 -12.44
C ASN A 135 0.95 -8.50 -11.36
N TRP A 136 -0.02 -7.69 -11.77
CA TRP A 136 -0.92 -7.03 -10.84
C TRP A 136 -2.12 -7.89 -10.51
N ARG A 137 -2.53 -7.86 -9.22
CA ARG A 137 -3.84 -8.33 -8.79
C ARG A 137 -4.68 -7.11 -8.42
N PRO A 138 -6.02 -7.20 -8.53
CA PRO A 138 -6.88 -6.06 -8.22
C PRO A 138 -6.73 -5.60 -6.76
N ALA A 139 -6.73 -4.29 -6.55
CA ALA A 139 -6.73 -3.71 -5.22
C ALA A 139 -8.00 -4.10 -4.46
N LYS A 140 -7.86 -4.36 -3.15
CA LYS A 140 -9.00 -4.69 -2.31
C LYS A 140 -9.03 -3.82 -1.06
N ARG A 141 -10.20 -3.28 -0.76
CA ARG A 141 -10.44 -2.51 0.46
C ARG A 141 -10.91 -3.44 1.57
N PHE A 142 -10.42 -3.20 2.79
CA PHE A 142 -10.87 -3.88 4.00
C PHE A 142 -11.42 -2.86 5.00
N PRO A 143 -12.62 -3.07 5.56
CA PRO A 143 -13.17 -2.20 6.59
C PRO A 143 -12.45 -2.42 7.93
N ASN A 144 -12.64 -1.48 8.87
CA ASN A 144 -12.21 -1.68 10.24
C ASN A 144 -12.88 -2.94 10.80
N GLY A 145 -12.14 -3.69 11.62
CA GLY A 145 -12.66 -4.91 12.21
C GLY A 145 -12.52 -6.15 11.33
N THR A 146 -11.85 -6.05 10.18
CA THR A 146 -11.53 -7.22 9.35
C THR A 146 -10.74 -8.24 10.19
N GLN A 147 -11.18 -9.50 10.15
CA GLN A 147 -10.58 -10.58 10.93
C GLN A 147 -9.55 -11.36 10.12
N SER A 148 -8.67 -12.08 10.84
CA SER A 148 -7.66 -12.93 10.19
C SER A 148 -8.29 -13.98 9.26
N ALA A 149 -9.47 -14.50 9.60
CA ALA A 149 -10.19 -15.45 8.74
C ALA A 149 -10.56 -14.84 7.40
N ASP A 150 -10.98 -13.57 7.39
CA ASP A 150 -11.33 -12.85 6.16
C ASP A 150 -10.10 -12.71 5.25
N LEU A 151 -8.95 -12.41 5.85
CA LEU A 151 -7.69 -12.26 5.12
C LEU A 151 -7.24 -13.60 4.54
N LYS A 152 -7.34 -14.67 5.31
CA LYS A 152 -6.98 -16.02 4.83
C LYS A 152 -7.86 -16.45 3.67
N GLN A 153 -9.16 -16.18 3.74
CA GLN A 153 -10.07 -16.47 2.65
C GLN A 153 -9.70 -15.70 1.39
N TRP A 154 -9.44 -14.40 1.51
CA TRP A 154 -9.01 -13.58 0.38
C TRP A 154 -7.73 -14.10 -0.26
N VAL A 155 -6.72 -14.41 0.56
CA VAL A 155 -5.45 -14.95 0.07
C VAL A 155 -5.66 -16.27 -0.69
N ASN A 156 -6.53 -17.15 -0.18
CA ASN A 156 -6.86 -18.40 -0.85
C ASN A 156 -7.53 -18.14 -2.21
N GLU A 157 -8.39 -17.14 -2.31
CA GLU A 157 -9.05 -16.76 -3.55
C GLU A 157 -8.08 -16.23 -4.60
N LEU A 158 -6.97 -15.64 -4.17
CA LEU A 158 -5.94 -15.11 -5.08
C LEU A 158 -5.18 -16.23 -5.82
N LYS A 159 -5.13 -17.42 -5.26
CA LYS A 159 -4.45 -18.59 -5.87
C LYS A 159 -3.00 -18.30 -6.25
N LEU A 160 -2.26 -17.80 -5.30
CA LEU A 160 -0.85 -17.43 -5.48
C LEU A 160 0.06 -18.65 -5.57
#